data_a7d8bfc6c7e569437d81dcb2c7c90f00
#
_entry.id   a7d8bfc6c7e569437d81dcb2c7c90f00
#
_cell.length_a   1.000
_cell.length_b   1.000
_cell.length_c   1.000
_cell.angle_alpha   90.00
_cell.angle_beta   90.00
_cell.angle_gamma   90.00
#
_symmetry.space_group_name_H-M   'P 1'
#
loop_
_entity.id
_entity.type
_entity.pdbx_description
1 polymer ?
#
loop_
_entity_poly.entity_id
_entity_poly.type
_entity_poly.pdbx_seq_one_letter_code
_entity_poly.pdbx_strand_id
1 'polypeptide(L)'
;VTSHSEALPLTIKQIDSKDSELKRSGAYQLTIDPKGIEIAVSDSRGLFYAAQTLQQLAQTDGQGNTTLPLGVIKDYPDIAYRGTVEGFYGDPWSHADRIEQLRFYGKMKMNTYIYGPKDDPYHSSPNWRKPYPEKEAAQIKDLVKEAAANKVDFVWAIHPGLDIKWTDEDRINVLNKFGMMYDLGVRSFAVFFDDISGEGAKADKQADLLNFLQKEFIEKKEGVSPLIMCPTEYNRAWAGSDYLDVLGKTLDPAIHVMWTGNS
;
A
#
# COMPACT_ATOMS: atom_id res chain seq x y z
N VAL A 1 -30.30 15.33 19.83
CA VAL A 1 -30.06 16.14 18.63
C VAL A 1 -30.22 17.59 19.03
N THR A 2 -29.17 18.37 19.01
CA THR A 2 -29.22 19.81 19.22
C THR A 2 -29.10 20.49 17.86
N SER A 3 -30.10 21.29 17.47
CA SER A 3 -30.01 22.14 16.28
C SER A 3 -29.22 23.40 16.63
N HIS A 4 -28.15 23.68 15.90
CA HIS A 4 -27.41 24.92 15.98
C HIS A 4 -27.64 25.70 14.68
N SER A 5 -27.95 27.00 14.79
CA SER A 5 -27.97 27.91 13.65
C SER A 5 -26.57 28.40 13.24
N GLU A 6 -25.56 28.06 14.04
CA GLU A 6 -24.14 28.40 13.82
C GLU A 6 -23.33 27.13 13.61
N ALA A 7 -22.20 27.28 12.88
CA ALA A 7 -21.27 26.16 12.65
C ALA A 7 -20.71 25.65 13.99
N LEU A 8 -20.74 24.33 14.19
CA LEU A 8 -20.11 23.71 15.36
C LEU A 8 -18.59 23.93 15.33
N PRO A 9 -17.96 24.34 16.43
CA PRO A 9 -16.51 24.44 16.53
C PRO A 9 -15.86 23.06 16.27
N LEU A 10 -14.80 23.04 15.44
CA LEU A 10 -13.98 21.86 15.21
C LEU A 10 -12.57 22.09 15.76
N THR A 11 -12.13 21.22 16.67
CA THR A 11 -10.78 21.26 17.24
C THR A 11 -10.01 20.00 16.84
N ILE A 12 -8.78 20.18 16.35
CA ILE A 12 -7.87 19.09 16.02
C ILE A 12 -6.65 19.19 16.93
N LYS A 13 -6.26 18.07 17.53
CA LYS A 13 -5.08 17.98 18.40
C LYS A 13 -4.31 16.67 18.22
N GLN A 14 -3.05 16.68 18.61
CA GLN A 14 -2.25 15.45 18.69
C GLN A 14 -2.76 14.60 19.86
N ILE A 15 -2.78 13.27 19.70
CA ILE A 15 -3.09 12.35 20.78
C ILE A 15 -2.00 12.46 21.87
N ASP A 16 -2.43 12.78 23.07
CA ASP A 16 -1.63 12.66 24.29
C ASP A 16 -2.23 11.53 25.15
N SER A 17 -1.89 10.29 24.81
CA SER A 17 -2.42 9.11 25.49
C SER A 17 -1.31 8.11 25.77
N LYS A 18 -1.42 7.42 26.91
CA LYS A 18 -0.59 6.25 27.27
C LYS A 18 -1.08 4.97 26.57
N ASP A 19 -2.27 5.00 25.97
CA ASP A 19 -2.85 3.89 25.25
C ASP A 19 -2.02 3.57 24.00
N SER A 20 -1.45 2.37 23.95
CA SER A 20 -0.57 1.95 22.86
C SER A 20 -1.32 1.82 21.52
N GLU A 21 -2.62 1.56 21.56
CA GLU A 21 -3.44 1.42 20.36
C GLU A 21 -3.65 2.76 19.67
N LEU A 22 -3.83 3.82 20.45
CA LEU A 22 -3.94 5.19 19.95
C LEU A 22 -2.61 5.78 19.45
N LYS A 23 -1.49 5.09 19.61
CA LYS A 23 -0.18 5.48 19.02
C LYS A 23 0.05 4.87 17.64
N ARG A 24 -0.78 3.93 17.19
CA ARG A 24 -0.67 3.33 15.87
C ARG A 24 -0.92 4.38 14.79
N SER A 25 -0.20 4.28 13.67
CA SER A 25 -0.46 5.14 12.51
C SER A 25 -1.91 4.98 12.04
N GLY A 26 -2.61 6.10 11.86
CA GLY A 26 -4.02 6.12 11.49
C GLY A 26 -4.99 6.07 12.66
N ALA A 27 -4.52 6.02 13.91
CA ALA A 27 -5.39 6.05 15.07
C ALA A 27 -5.96 7.45 15.33
N TYR A 28 -7.18 7.50 15.85
CA TYR A 28 -7.83 8.73 16.27
C TYR A 28 -8.85 8.52 17.38
N GLN A 29 -9.15 9.60 18.09
CA GLN A 29 -10.31 9.70 18.94
C GLN A 29 -11.17 10.89 18.47
N LEU A 30 -12.43 10.62 18.17
CA LEU A 30 -13.42 11.59 17.76
C LEU A 30 -14.43 11.76 18.88
N THR A 31 -14.60 12.98 19.36
CA THR A 31 -15.62 13.36 20.37
C THR A 31 -16.58 14.33 19.74
N ILE A 32 -17.87 14.02 19.81
CA ILE A 32 -18.95 14.88 19.32
C ILE A 32 -19.87 15.19 20.51
N ASP A 33 -19.94 16.42 20.90
CA ASP A 33 -20.81 16.91 21.98
C ASP A 33 -21.59 18.16 21.56
N PRO A 34 -22.52 18.68 22.38
CA PRO A 34 -23.30 19.85 22.02
C PRO A 34 -22.48 21.15 21.86
N LYS A 35 -21.23 21.16 22.33
CA LYS A 35 -20.33 22.33 22.26
C LYS A 35 -19.45 22.32 21.02
N GLY A 36 -19.25 21.13 20.40
CA GLY A 36 -18.40 21.04 19.22
C GLY A 36 -17.92 19.62 18.91
N ILE A 37 -16.97 19.56 18.01
CA ILE A 37 -16.30 18.35 17.55
C ILE A 37 -14.83 18.44 17.90
N GLU A 38 -14.31 17.46 18.61
CA GLU A 38 -12.88 17.32 18.88
C GLU A 38 -12.32 16.06 18.20
N ILE A 39 -11.22 16.21 17.46
CA ILE A 39 -10.48 15.12 16.83
C ILE A 39 -9.06 15.09 17.39
N ALA A 40 -8.73 14.07 18.18
CA ALA A 40 -7.36 13.78 18.58
C ALA A 40 -6.78 12.70 17.66
N VAL A 41 -5.58 12.92 17.10
CA VAL A 41 -4.99 12.07 16.04
C VAL A 41 -3.57 11.64 16.37
N SER A 42 -3.20 10.44 15.94
CA SER A 42 -1.81 9.98 15.98
C SER A 42 -0.94 10.65 14.91
N ASP A 43 -1.52 10.85 13.72
CA ASP A 43 -0.86 11.39 12.54
C ASP A 43 -1.87 11.93 11.50
N SER A 44 -1.37 12.32 10.33
CA SER A 44 -2.21 12.82 9.23
C SER A 44 -3.16 11.77 8.65
N ARG A 45 -2.83 10.48 8.77
CA ARG A 45 -3.69 9.36 8.35
C ARG A 45 -4.87 9.21 9.31
N GLY A 46 -4.62 9.33 10.63
CA GLY A 46 -5.66 9.36 11.66
C GLY A 46 -6.65 10.52 11.45
N LEU A 47 -6.17 11.71 11.08
CA LEU A 47 -7.05 12.83 10.74
C LEU A 47 -7.94 12.53 9.54
N PHE A 48 -7.36 11.96 8.48
CA PHE A 48 -8.11 11.56 7.30
C PHE A 48 -9.19 10.53 7.64
N TYR A 49 -8.87 9.51 8.43
CA TYR A 49 -9.81 8.46 8.84
C TYR A 49 -10.92 9.00 9.76
N ALA A 50 -10.60 9.92 10.66
CA ALA A 50 -11.61 10.60 11.47
C ALA A 50 -12.60 11.40 10.61
N ALA A 51 -12.10 12.07 9.55
CA ALA A 51 -12.95 12.78 8.60
C ALA A 51 -13.88 11.83 7.83
N GLN A 52 -13.38 10.63 7.43
CA GLN A 52 -14.23 9.60 6.81
C GLN A 52 -15.34 9.13 7.77
N THR A 53 -15.01 8.95 9.04
CA THR A 53 -16.00 8.58 10.06
C THR A 53 -17.04 9.67 10.25
N LEU A 54 -16.65 10.94 10.33
CA LEU A 54 -17.62 12.06 10.41
C LEU A 54 -18.57 12.07 9.22
N GLN A 55 -18.05 11.88 8.00
CA GLN A 55 -18.87 11.81 6.80
C GLN A 55 -19.88 10.65 6.83
N GLN A 56 -19.47 9.49 7.37
CA GLN A 56 -20.35 8.31 7.50
C GLN A 56 -21.42 8.48 8.57
N LEU A 57 -21.12 9.24 9.63
CA LEU A 57 -22.06 9.53 10.72
C LEU A 57 -23.06 10.64 10.36
N ALA A 58 -22.71 11.53 9.44
CA ALA A 58 -23.55 12.63 9.05
C ALA A 58 -24.83 12.14 8.36
N GLN A 59 -25.98 12.58 8.88
CA GLN A 59 -27.29 12.29 8.30
C GLN A 59 -27.92 13.62 7.85
N THR A 60 -28.22 13.72 6.56
CA THR A 60 -28.84 14.91 5.98
C THR A 60 -30.31 14.58 5.67
N ASP A 61 -31.23 15.39 6.20
CA ASP A 61 -32.66 15.25 5.93
C ASP A 61 -33.04 15.84 4.56
N GLY A 62 -34.31 15.66 4.17
CA GLY A 62 -34.83 16.19 2.91
C GLY A 62 -34.90 17.73 2.83
N GLN A 63 -34.61 18.44 3.91
CA GLN A 63 -34.55 19.91 4.00
C GLN A 63 -33.11 20.43 3.98
N GLY A 64 -32.13 19.53 3.91
CA GLY A 64 -30.71 19.90 3.89
C GLY A 64 -30.07 20.10 5.28
N ASN A 65 -30.80 19.79 6.38
CA ASN A 65 -30.21 19.85 7.71
C ASN A 65 -29.35 18.62 7.97
N THR A 66 -28.11 18.81 8.38
CA THR A 66 -27.19 17.72 8.71
C THR A 66 -27.09 17.55 10.23
N THR A 67 -27.25 16.32 10.69
CA THR A 67 -27.14 15.94 12.10
C THR A 67 -26.01 14.95 12.32
N LEU A 68 -25.40 14.99 13.50
CA LEU A 68 -24.39 14.06 13.97
C LEU A 68 -24.83 13.44 15.30
N PRO A 69 -24.62 12.14 15.53
CA PRO A 69 -24.83 11.55 16.84
C PRO A 69 -23.81 12.05 17.85
N LEU A 70 -24.23 12.29 19.08
CA LEU A 70 -23.32 12.62 20.18
C LEU A 70 -22.60 11.36 20.66
N GLY A 71 -21.33 11.47 21.01
CA GLY A 71 -20.56 10.36 21.56
C GLY A 71 -19.06 10.48 21.36
N VAL A 72 -18.38 9.40 21.73
CA VAL A 72 -16.91 9.26 21.59
C VAL A 72 -16.62 8.00 20.80
N ILE A 73 -15.79 8.13 19.78
CA ILE A 73 -15.29 7.03 18.96
C ILE A 73 -13.77 7.00 19.11
N LYS A 74 -13.24 5.85 19.49
CA LYS A 74 -11.82 5.52 19.40
C LYS A 74 -11.66 4.49 18.31
N ASP A 75 -10.75 4.74 17.36
CA ASP A 75 -10.52 3.84 16.24
C ASP A 75 -9.02 3.81 15.89
N TYR A 76 -8.56 2.63 15.54
CA TYR A 76 -7.17 2.37 15.18
C TYR A 76 -7.08 1.11 14.29
N PRO A 77 -6.08 1.02 13.41
CA PRO A 77 -5.93 -0.17 12.57
C PRO A 77 -5.36 -1.35 13.38
N ASP A 78 -6.04 -2.50 13.31
CA ASP A 78 -5.56 -3.77 13.87
C ASP A 78 -4.52 -4.43 12.97
N ILE A 79 -4.63 -4.24 11.64
CA ILE A 79 -3.78 -4.84 10.62
C ILE A 79 -3.02 -3.75 9.88
N ALA A 80 -1.70 -3.93 9.70
CA ALA A 80 -0.84 -2.95 9.05
C ALA A 80 -1.20 -2.73 7.58
N TYR A 81 -1.41 -3.80 6.81
CA TYR A 81 -1.76 -3.76 5.38
C TYR A 81 -3.24 -4.09 5.19
N ARG A 82 -4.00 -3.17 4.61
CA ARG A 82 -5.44 -3.32 4.33
C ARG A 82 -5.70 -2.84 2.91
N GLY A 83 -5.92 -3.77 2.00
CA GLY A 83 -6.09 -3.39 0.59
C GLY A 83 -6.12 -4.58 -0.34
N THR A 84 -5.72 -4.35 -1.57
CA THR A 84 -5.74 -5.37 -2.61
C THR A 84 -4.44 -5.43 -3.40
N VAL A 85 -4.25 -6.55 -4.07
CA VAL A 85 -3.23 -6.78 -5.08
C VAL A 85 -3.90 -6.88 -6.43
N GLU A 86 -3.59 -6.01 -7.38
CA GLU A 86 -3.93 -6.18 -8.78
C GLU A 86 -2.84 -7.02 -9.45
N GLY A 87 -2.94 -8.33 -9.32
CA GLY A 87 -1.97 -9.30 -9.83
C GLY A 87 -2.62 -10.50 -10.51
N PHE A 88 -3.91 -10.40 -10.85
CA PHE A 88 -4.68 -11.45 -11.49
C PHE A 88 -4.43 -11.52 -13.01
N TYR A 89 -4.77 -12.66 -13.59
CA TYR A 89 -4.83 -12.86 -15.04
C TYR A 89 -6.18 -12.40 -15.60
N GLY A 90 -6.20 -12.00 -16.86
CA GLY A 90 -7.37 -11.51 -17.56
C GLY A 90 -7.31 -10.01 -17.77
N ASP A 91 -8.46 -9.39 -18.05
CA ASP A 91 -8.50 -7.96 -18.32
C ASP A 91 -8.16 -7.14 -17.08
N PRO A 92 -7.07 -6.34 -17.11
CA PRO A 92 -6.70 -5.49 -15.98
C PRO A 92 -7.73 -4.39 -15.78
N TRP A 93 -7.79 -3.84 -14.58
CA TRP A 93 -8.62 -2.68 -14.34
C TRP A 93 -8.21 -1.49 -15.21
N SER A 94 -9.19 -0.75 -15.68
CA SER A 94 -8.92 0.50 -16.41
C SER A 94 -8.28 1.53 -15.48
N HIS A 95 -7.64 2.55 -16.06
CA HIS A 95 -7.10 3.66 -15.28
C HIS A 95 -8.18 4.35 -14.44
N ALA A 96 -9.38 4.52 -14.99
CA ALA A 96 -10.52 5.12 -14.28
C ALA A 96 -10.97 4.25 -13.11
N ASP A 97 -11.06 2.92 -13.28
CA ASP A 97 -11.42 2.00 -12.23
C ASP A 97 -10.40 2.03 -11.07
N ARG A 98 -9.10 2.09 -11.39
CA ARG A 98 -8.04 2.23 -10.38
C ARG A 98 -8.17 3.52 -9.57
N ILE A 99 -8.50 4.64 -10.23
CA ILE A 99 -8.75 5.92 -9.54
C ILE A 99 -9.94 5.79 -8.58
N GLU A 100 -11.04 5.19 -9.02
CA GLU A 100 -12.21 4.98 -8.17
C GLU A 100 -11.94 4.02 -7.03
N GLN A 101 -11.18 2.96 -7.26
CA GLN A 101 -10.73 2.04 -6.22
C GLN A 101 -9.91 2.75 -5.14
N LEU A 102 -8.99 3.61 -5.52
CA LEU A 102 -8.18 4.37 -4.55
C LEU A 102 -9.04 5.29 -3.68
N ARG A 103 -10.05 5.95 -4.27
CA ARG A 103 -11.04 6.76 -3.54
C ARG A 103 -11.88 5.91 -2.59
N PHE A 104 -12.34 4.75 -3.07
CA PHE A 104 -13.08 3.80 -2.24
C PHE A 104 -12.23 3.30 -1.07
N TYR A 105 -10.94 2.97 -1.29
CA TYR A 105 -10.04 2.55 -0.23
C TYR A 105 -9.88 3.63 0.84
N GLY A 106 -9.65 4.87 0.46
CA GLY A 106 -9.60 5.98 1.41
C GLY A 106 -10.86 6.09 2.25
N LYS A 107 -12.04 6.03 1.60
CA LYS A 107 -13.34 6.07 2.25
C LYS A 107 -13.55 4.92 3.25
N MET A 108 -13.03 3.72 2.96
CA MET A 108 -13.12 2.53 3.79
C MET A 108 -11.92 2.35 4.72
N LYS A 109 -11.03 3.34 4.82
CA LYS A 109 -9.81 3.31 5.66
C LYS A 109 -8.84 2.17 5.30
N MET A 110 -8.89 1.69 4.07
CA MET A 110 -7.88 0.81 3.51
C MET A 110 -6.65 1.66 3.14
N ASN A 111 -5.46 1.07 3.22
CA ASN A 111 -4.23 1.82 3.07
C ASN A 111 -3.24 1.26 2.05
N THR A 112 -3.59 0.19 1.34
CA THR A 112 -2.62 -0.51 0.48
C THR A 112 -3.25 -0.87 -0.85
N TYR A 113 -2.60 -0.48 -1.94
CA TYR A 113 -2.89 -0.96 -3.28
C TYR A 113 -1.60 -1.40 -3.94
N ILE A 114 -1.47 -2.70 -4.24
CA ILE A 114 -0.30 -3.25 -4.90
C ILE A 114 -0.58 -3.40 -6.39
N TYR A 115 0.14 -2.62 -7.19
CA TYR A 115 0.06 -2.59 -8.64
C TYR A 115 1.03 -3.59 -9.26
N GLY A 116 0.51 -4.65 -9.86
CA GLY A 116 1.26 -5.69 -10.56
C GLY A 116 0.38 -6.42 -11.58
N PRO A 117 -0.39 -5.71 -12.46
CA PRO A 117 -1.28 -6.36 -13.42
C PRO A 117 -0.49 -7.20 -14.41
N LYS A 118 -0.90 -8.45 -14.61
CA LYS A 118 -0.18 -9.43 -15.44
C LYS A 118 -0.02 -8.98 -16.90
N ASP A 119 -0.90 -8.10 -17.41
CA ASP A 119 -0.86 -7.59 -18.78
C ASP A 119 -0.04 -6.29 -18.92
N ASP A 120 0.60 -5.80 -17.85
CA ASP A 120 1.56 -4.71 -17.94
C ASP A 120 2.96 -5.25 -18.30
N PRO A 121 3.43 -5.08 -19.55
CA PRO A 121 4.72 -5.63 -19.98
C PRO A 121 5.92 -4.86 -19.39
N TYR A 122 5.70 -3.72 -18.74
CA TYR A 122 6.76 -2.88 -18.19
C TYR A 122 7.01 -3.13 -16.71
N HIS A 123 6.08 -3.78 -16.03
CA HIS A 123 6.31 -4.34 -14.69
C HIS A 123 6.85 -5.78 -14.76
N SER A 124 6.61 -6.49 -15.86
CA SER A 124 6.99 -7.89 -16.08
C SER A 124 7.74 -8.06 -17.42
N SER A 125 7.99 -9.33 -17.80
CA SER A 125 8.53 -9.68 -19.11
C SER A 125 7.56 -9.26 -20.24
N PRO A 126 8.06 -8.79 -21.38
CA PRO A 126 9.48 -8.73 -21.76
C PRO A 126 10.15 -7.38 -21.48
N ASN A 127 9.47 -6.38 -20.98
CA ASN A 127 9.95 -5.00 -20.97
C ASN A 127 10.26 -4.43 -19.58
N TRP A 128 10.32 -5.24 -18.51
CA TRP A 128 10.62 -4.72 -17.16
C TRP A 128 11.96 -3.98 -17.06
N ARG A 129 12.90 -4.28 -17.97
CA ARG A 129 14.20 -3.57 -18.09
C ARG A 129 14.08 -2.18 -18.71
N LYS A 130 12.96 -1.87 -19.40
CA LYS A 130 12.76 -0.62 -20.14
C LYS A 130 11.97 0.39 -19.31
N PRO A 131 12.17 1.69 -19.56
CA PRO A 131 11.26 2.71 -18.98
C PRO A 131 9.83 2.51 -19.50
N TYR A 132 8.87 2.99 -18.71
CA TYR A 132 7.50 3.13 -19.20
C TYR A 132 7.45 4.17 -20.31
N PRO A 133 6.63 3.97 -21.37
CA PRO A 133 6.28 5.02 -22.30
C PRO A 133 5.64 6.21 -21.57
N GLU A 134 5.70 7.39 -22.18
CA GLU A 134 5.28 8.64 -21.55
C GLU A 134 3.83 8.62 -21.03
N LYS A 135 2.92 8.05 -21.82
CA LYS A 135 1.50 7.96 -21.47
C LYS A 135 1.28 7.09 -20.21
N GLU A 136 1.87 5.90 -20.20
CA GLU A 136 1.75 4.95 -19.10
C GLU A 136 2.46 5.48 -17.85
N ALA A 137 3.60 6.13 -18.00
CA ALA A 137 4.31 6.80 -16.89
C ALA A 137 3.45 7.93 -16.29
N ALA A 138 2.76 8.71 -17.13
CA ALA A 138 1.84 9.74 -16.67
C ALA A 138 0.64 9.15 -15.90
N GLN A 139 0.09 8.03 -16.37
CA GLN A 139 -0.98 7.31 -15.67
C GLN A 139 -0.53 6.80 -14.28
N ILE A 140 0.68 6.23 -14.18
CA ILE A 140 1.22 5.80 -12.89
C ILE A 140 1.39 6.99 -11.95
N LYS A 141 1.94 8.10 -12.44
CA LYS A 141 2.10 9.32 -11.64
C LYS A 141 0.75 9.85 -11.12
N ASP A 142 -0.29 9.76 -11.93
CA ASP A 142 -1.64 10.14 -11.54
C ASP A 142 -2.21 9.22 -10.45
N LEU A 143 -2.03 7.89 -10.59
CA LEU A 143 -2.41 6.92 -9.55
C LEU A 143 -1.66 7.16 -8.23
N VAL A 144 -0.37 7.43 -8.26
CA VAL A 144 0.43 7.77 -7.08
C VAL A 144 -0.13 9.00 -6.37
N LYS A 145 -0.49 10.05 -7.15
CA LYS A 145 -1.08 11.27 -6.61
C LYS A 145 -2.44 11.01 -5.97
N GLU A 146 -3.31 10.26 -6.65
CA GLU A 146 -4.64 9.92 -6.12
C GLU A 146 -4.54 9.06 -4.86
N ALA A 147 -3.64 8.07 -4.86
CA ALA A 147 -3.37 7.24 -3.68
C ALA A 147 -2.94 8.09 -2.47
N ALA A 148 -2.00 9.00 -2.66
CA ALA A 148 -1.53 9.90 -1.60
C ALA A 148 -2.66 10.79 -1.05
N ALA A 149 -3.55 11.31 -1.91
CA ALA A 149 -4.69 12.11 -1.53
C ALA A 149 -5.68 11.31 -0.65
N ASN A 150 -5.81 10.01 -0.89
CA ASN A 150 -6.69 9.09 -0.16
C ASN A 150 -5.97 8.32 0.97
N LYS A 151 -4.73 8.67 1.31
CA LYS A 151 -3.91 7.99 2.34
C LYS A 151 -3.70 6.51 2.09
N VAL A 152 -3.64 6.13 0.81
CA VAL A 152 -3.33 4.78 0.33
C VAL A 152 -1.88 4.74 -0.14
N ASP A 153 -1.15 3.72 0.29
CA ASP A 153 0.21 3.45 -0.18
C ASP A 153 0.11 2.75 -1.54
N PHE A 154 0.52 3.44 -2.61
CA PHE A 154 0.65 2.86 -3.93
C PHE A 154 1.95 2.05 -3.98
N VAL A 155 1.83 0.73 -3.93
CA VAL A 155 2.95 -0.20 -4.01
C VAL A 155 3.14 -0.60 -5.47
N TRP A 156 4.25 -0.21 -6.08
CA TRP A 156 4.57 -0.67 -7.43
C TRP A 156 5.37 -1.97 -7.37
N ALA A 157 4.87 -3.01 -8.02
CA ALA A 157 5.54 -4.31 -8.09
C ALA A 157 6.31 -4.48 -9.39
N ILE A 158 7.46 -5.17 -9.35
CA ILE A 158 8.16 -5.72 -10.51
C ILE A 158 8.08 -7.25 -10.47
N HIS A 159 7.92 -7.86 -11.64
CA HIS A 159 7.89 -9.33 -11.80
C HIS A 159 8.95 -9.78 -12.83
N PRO A 160 10.23 -9.84 -12.44
CA PRO A 160 11.33 -10.11 -13.38
C PRO A 160 11.56 -11.61 -13.60
N GLY A 161 10.94 -12.48 -12.80
CA GLY A 161 11.30 -13.90 -12.67
C GLY A 161 11.15 -14.74 -13.93
N LEU A 162 10.35 -14.31 -14.90
CA LEU A 162 10.14 -15.06 -16.14
C LEU A 162 11.37 -15.11 -17.05
N ASP A 163 12.21 -14.07 -17.04
CA ASP A 163 13.33 -13.94 -17.97
C ASP A 163 14.62 -13.35 -17.37
N ILE A 164 14.68 -13.23 -16.06
CA ILE A 164 15.87 -12.75 -15.34
C ILE A 164 17.06 -13.69 -15.54
N LYS A 165 18.25 -13.13 -15.78
CA LYS A 165 19.51 -13.88 -16.01
C LYS A 165 20.38 -13.95 -14.77
N TRP A 166 20.02 -13.27 -13.69
CA TRP A 166 20.79 -13.16 -12.44
C TRP A 166 22.19 -12.56 -12.62
N THR A 167 22.38 -11.78 -13.67
CA THR A 167 23.61 -11.04 -13.94
C THR A 167 23.64 -9.71 -13.18
N ASP A 168 24.83 -9.12 -13.04
CA ASP A 168 24.95 -7.76 -12.49
C ASP A 168 24.20 -6.74 -13.34
N GLU A 169 24.13 -6.94 -14.66
CA GLU A 169 23.33 -6.11 -15.55
C GLU A 169 21.85 -6.14 -15.18
N ASP A 170 21.28 -7.32 -14.91
CA ASP A 170 19.87 -7.43 -14.50
C ASP A 170 19.63 -6.82 -13.12
N ARG A 171 20.54 -6.97 -12.17
CA ARG A 171 20.47 -6.27 -10.89
C ARG A 171 20.42 -4.75 -11.05
N ILE A 172 21.29 -4.20 -11.90
CA ILE A 172 21.31 -2.77 -12.21
C ILE A 172 20.03 -2.35 -12.94
N ASN A 173 19.49 -3.18 -13.84
CA ASN A 173 18.23 -2.89 -14.53
C ASN A 173 17.06 -2.79 -13.55
N VAL A 174 16.94 -3.70 -12.56
CA VAL A 174 15.92 -3.60 -11.51
C VAL A 174 16.11 -2.35 -10.68
N LEU A 175 17.34 -2.05 -10.25
CA LEU A 175 17.67 -0.86 -9.48
C LEU A 175 17.30 0.43 -10.23
N ASN A 176 17.66 0.51 -11.52
CA ASN A 176 17.30 1.64 -12.38
C ASN A 176 15.79 1.79 -12.53
N LYS A 177 15.07 0.67 -12.69
CA LYS A 177 13.61 0.68 -12.78
C LYS A 177 12.97 1.21 -11.50
N PHE A 178 13.46 0.80 -10.33
CA PHE A 178 13.03 1.34 -9.05
C PHE A 178 13.29 2.86 -8.98
N GLY A 179 14.47 3.31 -9.45
CA GLY A 179 14.79 4.73 -9.54
C GLY A 179 13.81 5.51 -10.40
N MET A 180 13.47 5.00 -11.59
CA MET A 180 12.46 5.62 -12.47
C MET A 180 11.09 5.73 -11.80
N MET A 181 10.66 4.68 -11.10
CA MET A 181 9.39 4.68 -10.39
C MET A 181 9.40 5.63 -9.18
N TYR A 182 10.51 5.73 -8.48
CA TYR A 182 10.70 6.70 -7.40
C TYR A 182 10.57 8.14 -7.92
N ASP A 183 11.11 8.43 -9.10
CA ASP A 183 11.03 9.75 -9.74
C ASP A 183 9.59 10.08 -10.18
N LEU A 184 8.76 9.07 -10.45
CA LEU A 184 7.31 9.23 -10.66
C LEU A 184 6.53 9.45 -9.36
N GLY A 185 7.19 9.36 -8.19
CA GLY A 185 6.58 9.56 -6.88
C GLY A 185 6.27 8.30 -6.09
N VAL A 186 6.55 7.10 -6.61
CA VAL A 186 6.36 5.84 -5.89
C VAL A 186 7.27 5.81 -4.65
N ARG A 187 6.73 5.35 -3.52
CA ARG A 187 7.45 5.23 -2.24
C ARG A 187 7.32 3.85 -1.60
N SER A 188 6.58 2.95 -2.22
CA SER A 188 6.43 1.56 -1.78
C SER A 188 6.65 0.63 -2.95
N PHE A 189 7.47 -0.39 -2.76
CA PHE A 189 7.95 -1.28 -3.81
C PHE A 189 7.74 -2.74 -3.46
N ALA A 190 7.47 -3.56 -4.47
CA ALA A 190 7.42 -5.01 -4.34
C ALA A 190 8.17 -5.71 -5.45
N VAL A 191 8.63 -6.93 -5.17
CA VAL A 191 9.18 -7.84 -6.19
C VAL A 191 8.36 -9.13 -6.15
N PHE A 192 7.82 -9.50 -7.29
CA PHE A 192 7.00 -10.69 -7.44
C PHE A 192 7.76 -11.81 -8.15
N PHE A 193 7.64 -13.01 -7.59
CA PHE A 193 8.17 -14.25 -8.13
C PHE A 193 7.12 -15.36 -8.16
N ASP A 194 5.85 -14.99 -8.06
CA ASP A 194 4.72 -15.92 -8.14
C ASP A 194 4.55 -16.46 -9.55
N ASP A 195 4.00 -17.67 -9.66
CA ASP A 195 3.63 -18.35 -10.90
C ASP A 195 4.78 -18.55 -11.91
N ILE A 196 6.00 -18.76 -11.42
CA ILE A 196 7.20 -19.03 -12.24
C ILE A 196 7.83 -20.36 -11.92
N SER A 197 8.74 -20.80 -12.77
CA SER A 197 9.51 -22.03 -12.60
C SER A 197 10.95 -21.89 -13.12
N GLY A 198 11.76 -22.89 -12.92
CA GLY A 198 13.14 -22.94 -13.43
C GLY A 198 14.09 -21.99 -12.71
N GLU A 199 14.97 -21.33 -13.42
CA GLU A 199 16.02 -20.47 -12.83
C GLU A 199 15.48 -19.27 -12.06
N GLY A 200 14.35 -18.71 -12.50
CA GLY A 200 13.70 -17.58 -11.81
C GLY A 200 13.15 -17.94 -10.43
N ALA A 201 12.85 -19.22 -10.19
CA ALA A 201 12.22 -19.73 -8.96
C ALA A 201 13.22 -20.13 -7.85
N LYS A 202 14.52 -19.84 -8.00
CA LYS A 202 15.54 -20.21 -7.02
C LYS A 202 15.55 -19.26 -5.82
N ALA A 203 15.28 -19.77 -4.63
CA ALA A 203 15.18 -19.00 -3.39
C ALA A 203 16.44 -18.19 -3.06
N ASP A 204 17.62 -18.80 -3.22
CA ASP A 204 18.90 -18.15 -2.97
C ASP A 204 19.13 -16.93 -3.89
N LYS A 205 18.77 -17.06 -5.17
CA LYS A 205 18.89 -16.00 -6.17
C LYS A 205 17.88 -14.88 -5.92
N GLN A 206 16.66 -15.24 -5.54
CA GLN A 206 15.62 -14.26 -5.17
C GLN A 206 16.05 -13.47 -3.93
N ALA A 207 16.50 -14.16 -2.87
CA ALA A 207 16.97 -13.50 -1.65
C ALA A 207 18.17 -12.57 -1.92
N ASP A 208 19.11 -12.99 -2.75
CA ASP A 208 20.29 -12.20 -3.10
C ASP A 208 19.91 -10.89 -3.83
N LEU A 209 19.00 -10.94 -4.82
CA LEU A 209 18.48 -9.75 -5.47
C LEU A 209 17.73 -8.84 -4.50
N LEU A 210 16.88 -9.41 -3.65
CA LEU A 210 16.09 -8.63 -2.70
C LEU A 210 16.96 -7.95 -1.64
N ASN A 211 17.95 -8.64 -1.10
CA ASN A 211 18.92 -8.09 -0.17
C ASN A 211 19.75 -6.97 -0.81
N PHE A 212 20.13 -7.14 -2.08
CA PHE A 212 20.77 -6.09 -2.86
C PHE A 212 19.89 -4.83 -2.99
N LEU A 213 18.60 -5.01 -3.35
CA LEU A 213 17.66 -3.89 -3.46
C LEU A 213 17.37 -3.23 -2.11
N GLN A 214 17.27 -4.01 -1.04
CA GLN A 214 17.10 -3.51 0.31
C GLN A 214 18.26 -2.55 0.65
N LYS A 215 19.50 -2.99 0.47
CA LYS A 215 20.68 -2.24 0.81
C LYS A 215 20.97 -1.06 -0.14
N GLU A 216 20.82 -1.28 -1.45
CA GLU A 216 21.24 -0.28 -2.45
C GLU A 216 20.14 0.72 -2.79
N PHE A 217 18.89 0.43 -2.48
CA PHE A 217 17.76 1.30 -2.79
C PHE A 217 16.93 1.67 -1.56
N ILE A 218 16.33 0.69 -0.88
CA ILE A 218 15.36 0.95 0.18
C ILE A 218 16.00 1.76 1.33
N GLU A 219 17.16 1.34 1.80
CA GLU A 219 17.88 2.02 2.89
C GLU A 219 18.47 3.38 2.52
N LYS A 220 18.66 3.63 1.22
CA LYS A 220 19.31 4.86 0.72
C LYS A 220 18.31 5.92 0.27
N LYS A 221 17.06 5.58 0.02
CA LYS A 221 16.04 6.50 -0.51
C LYS A 221 15.11 6.99 0.58
N GLU A 222 14.96 8.30 0.65
CA GLU A 222 14.09 8.93 1.64
C GLU A 222 12.62 8.60 1.41
N GLY A 223 11.92 8.30 2.50
CA GLY A 223 10.47 8.07 2.52
C GLY A 223 10.02 6.77 1.86
N VAL A 224 10.94 5.84 1.56
CA VAL A 224 10.59 4.53 1.00
C VAL A 224 10.20 3.58 2.13
N SER A 225 9.07 2.89 1.93
CA SER A 225 8.56 1.86 2.83
C SER A 225 9.39 0.57 2.74
N PRO A 226 9.31 -0.34 3.73
CA PRO A 226 9.95 -1.65 3.63
C PRO A 226 9.60 -2.37 2.33
N LEU A 227 10.59 -3.05 1.74
CA LEU A 227 10.40 -3.84 0.53
C LEU A 227 9.43 -5.00 0.79
N ILE A 228 8.56 -5.27 -0.18
CA ILE A 228 7.63 -6.40 -0.13
C ILE A 228 8.07 -7.42 -1.20
N MET A 229 8.00 -8.71 -0.88
CA MET A 229 8.15 -9.77 -1.86
C MET A 229 6.95 -10.72 -1.89
N CYS A 230 6.61 -11.21 -3.07
CA CYS A 230 5.80 -12.40 -3.23
C CYS A 230 6.73 -13.55 -3.64
N PRO A 231 6.95 -14.57 -2.80
CA PRO A 231 7.81 -15.69 -3.13
C PRO A 231 7.17 -16.60 -4.19
N THR A 232 7.97 -17.44 -4.85
CA THR A 232 7.43 -18.45 -5.77
C THR A 232 6.56 -19.46 -5.03
N GLU A 233 7.01 -19.90 -3.86
CA GLU A 233 6.26 -20.83 -3.01
C GLU A 233 5.59 -20.07 -1.86
N TYR A 234 4.52 -19.35 -2.18
CA TYR A 234 3.78 -18.49 -1.27
C TYR A 234 2.62 -19.18 -0.53
N ASN A 235 2.54 -20.50 -0.62
CA ASN A 235 1.50 -21.31 0.02
C ASN A 235 2.08 -22.65 0.48
N ARG A 236 1.82 -23.04 1.72
CA ARG A 236 2.33 -24.28 2.28
C ARG A 236 1.84 -25.55 1.56
N ALA A 237 0.66 -25.52 0.94
CA ALA A 237 0.10 -26.70 0.28
C ALA A 237 0.90 -27.17 -0.93
N TRP A 238 1.67 -26.27 -1.55
CA TRP A 238 2.57 -26.61 -2.67
C TRP A 238 4.02 -26.16 -2.45
N ALA A 239 4.34 -25.69 -1.26
CA ALA A 239 5.73 -25.44 -0.91
C ALA A 239 6.49 -26.78 -0.88
N GLY A 240 7.50 -26.87 -1.73
CA GLY A 240 8.32 -28.06 -1.86
C GLY A 240 9.65 -27.91 -1.14
N SER A 241 10.31 -29.04 -0.95
CA SER A 241 11.70 -29.20 -0.52
C SER A 241 12.26 -28.15 0.49
N ASP A 242 13.21 -27.34 0.03
CA ASP A 242 14.02 -26.43 0.86
C ASP A 242 13.83 -24.94 0.53
N TYR A 243 12.94 -24.60 -0.41
CA TYR A 243 12.75 -23.21 -0.87
C TYR A 243 12.51 -22.25 0.30
N LEU A 244 11.54 -22.55 1.16
CA LEU A 244 11.19 -21.68 2.31
C LEU A 244 12.31 -21.65 3.35
N ASP A 245 13.00 -22.77 3.57
CA ASP A 245 14.13 -22.85 4.49
C ASP A 245 15.33 -22.02 4.00
N VAL A 246 15.62 -22.05 2.71
CA VAL A 246 16.67 -21.24 2.09
C VAL A 246 16.29 -19.76 2.18
N LEU A 247 15.07 -19.40 1.77
CA LEU A 247 14.59 -18.03 1.80
C LEU A 247 14.64 -17.46 3.24
N GLY A 248 14.10 -18.20 4.22
CA GLY A 248 14.05 -17.79 5.60
C GLY A 248 15.41 -17.63 6.29
N LYS A 249 16.45 -18.32 5.79
CA LYS A 249 17.83 -18.21 6.29
C LYS A 249 18.62 -17.07 5.65
N THR A 250 18.27 -16.67 4.43
CA THR A 250 19.09 -15.78 3.60
C THR A 250 18.47 -14.41 3.36
N LEU A 251 17.14 -14.29 3.43
CA LEU A 251 16.45 -13.02 3.21
C LEU A 251 16.65 -12.07 4.39
N ASP A 252 16.88 -10.79 4.09
CA ASP A 252 16.93 -9.74 5.09
C ASP A 252 15.59 -9.64 5.85
N PRO A 253 15.59 -9.69 7.18
CA PRO A 253 14.36 -9.68 7.99
C PRO A 253 13.54 -8.38 7.89
N ALA A 254 14.10 -7.30 7.34
CA ALA A 254 13.38 -6.06 7.07
C ALA A 254 12.45 -6.17 5.84
N ILE A 255 12.59 -7.21 5.02
CA ILE A 255 11.78 -7.43 3.82
C ILE A 255 10.50 -8.17 4.21
N HIS A 256 9.36 -7.60 3.84
CA HIS A 256 8.06 -8.20 4.12
C HIS A 256 7.71 -9.28 3.09
N VAL A 257 7.32 -10.44 3.56
CA VAL A 257 6.98 -11.59 2.71
C VAL A 257 5.47 -11.77 2.64
N MET A 258 4.94 -11.82 1.41
CA MET A 258 3.53 -12.13 1.17
C MET A 258 3.32 -13.64 1.30
N TRP A 259 2.20 -14.01 1.89
CA TRP A 259 1.80 -15.39 2.08
C TRP A 259 0.29 -15.51 1.87
N THR A 260 -0.16 -16.55 1.21
CA THR A 260 -1.57 -16.77 0.92
C THR A 260 -1.94 -18.24 0.94
N GLY A 261 -3.23 -18.50 0.86
CA GLY A 261 -3.79 -19.84 0.73
C GLY A 261 -4.12 -20.49 2.06
N ASN A 262 -4.59 -21.75 1.95
CA ASN A 262 -4.95 -22.53 3.12
C ASN A 262 -3.71 -22.92 3.91
N SER A 263 -3.75 -22.67 5.19
CA SER A 263 -2.72 -23.09 6.17
C SER A 263 -2.80 -24.60 6.43
#